data_f457208a76323171547bd37417e4eace
#
_entry.id   f457208a76323171547bd37417e4eace
#
_cell.length_a   1.000
_cell.length_b   1.000
_cell.length_c   1.000
_cell.angle_alpha   90.00
_cell.angle_beta   90.00
_cell.angle_gamma   90.00
#
_symmetry.space_group_name_H-M   'P 1'
#
loop_
_entity.id
_entity.type
_entity.pdbx_description
1 polymer ?
#
loop_
_entity_poly.entity_id
_entity_poly.type
_entity_poly.pdbx_seq_one_letter_code
_entity_poly.pdbx_strand_id
1 'polypeptide(L)'
;TLGLLLNALVAMKLLTKEAELYGNSSIAIKYLVRSSPQYVGHLLLLHDAEWNNWGKLEETIRTGKRTVDRHVFETDPELGSHVLAVLNRIGQQSGPDLAKRLKLAGRERMCDLGGGAGTNAIAFCQVYPDLHATVFDLPETLKLTERTVKEAGLESRITLHPGDFNRDPL
;
A
#
# COMPACT_ATOMS: atom_id res chain seq x y z
N THR A 1 4.80 4.66 34.57
CA THR A 1 3.99 4.37 33.37
C THR A 1 4.85 4.32 32.10
N LEU A 2 5.72 5.31 31.84
CA LEU A 2 6.61 5.29 30.66
C LEU A 2 7.54 4.07 30.66
N GLY A 3 8.16 3.73 31.79
CA GLY A 3 9.03 2.56 31.88
C GLY A 3 8.32 1.23 31.53
N LEU A 4 7.04 1.08 31.89
CA LEU A 4 6.26 -0.11 31.53
C LEU A 4 6.05 -0.19 30.00
N LEU A 5 5.74 0.93 29.36
CA LEU A 5 5.59 1.01 27.91
C LEU A 5 6.92 0.66 27.22
N LEU A 6 8.03 1.27 27.64
CA LEU A 6 9.33 1.00 27.06
C LEU A 6 9.76 -0.46 27.26
N ASN A 7 9.51 -1.06 28.41
CA ASN A 7 9.76 -2.49 28.66
C ASN A 7 8.90 -3.40 27.77
N ALA A 8 7.63 -3.03 27.51
CA ALA A 8 6.78 -3.74 26.55
C ALA A 8 7.36 -3.68 25.14
N LEU A 9 7.84 -2.52 24.70
CA LEU A 9 8.48 -2.36 23.40
C LEU A 9 9.81 -3.15 23.29
N VAL A 10 10.55 -3.30 24.40
CA VAL A 10 11.72 -4.20 24.47
C VAL A 10 11.28 -5.66 24.30
N ALA A 11 10.23 -6.08 25.00
CA ALA A 11 9.68 -7.44 24.87
C ALA A 11 9.21 -7.73 23.43
N MET A 12 8.67 -6.73 22.75
CA MET A 12 8.30 -6.79 21.33
C MET A 12 9.50 -6.71 20.37
N LYS A 13 10.73 -6.59 20.88
CA LYS A 13 11.97 -6.43 20.08
C LYS A 13 12.01 -5.16 19.21
N LEU A 14 11.23 -4.16 19.54
CA LEU A 14 11.26 -2.85 18.89
C LEU A 14 12.31 -1.93 19.54
N LEU A 15 12.57 -2.10 20.83
CA LEU A 15 13.64 -1.43 21.54
C LEU A 15 14.65 -2.45 22.08
N THR A 16 15.83 -1.95 22.41
CA THR A 16 16.84 -2.61 23.25
C THR A 16 16.92 -1.89 24.59
N LYS A 17 17.31 -2.59 25.66
CA LYS A 17 17.58 -2.00 26.96
C LYS A 17 18.93 -2.45 27.46
N GLU A 18 19.79 -1.47 27.83
CA GLU A 18 21.09 -1.68 28.48
C GLU A 18 21.11 -0.83 29.74
N ALA A 19 21.15 -1.49 30.89
CA ALA A 19 20.94 -0.86 32.21
C ALA A 19 19.61 -0.06 32.21
N GLU A 20 19.68 1.26 32.39
CA GLU A 20 18.51 2.15 32.39
C GLU A 20 18.31 2.91 31.04
N LEU A 21 19.11 2.58 30.02
CA LEU A 21 19.05 3.23 28.72
C LEU A 21 18.27 2.38 27.73
N TYR A 22 17.43 3.05 26.94
CA TYR A 22 16.67 2.42 25.86
C TYR A 22 17.19 2.93 24.51
N GLY A 23 17.31 2.02 23.55
CA GLY A 23 17.71 2.31 22.19
C GLY A 23 16.77 1.64 21.18
N ASN A 24 16.80 2.12 19.94
CA ASN A 24 16.06 1.43 18.87
C ASN A 24 16.75 0.10 18.53
N SER A 25 15.96 -0.95 18.35
CA SER A 25 16.47 -2.19 17.78
C SER A 25 16.83 -2.03 16.30
N SER A 26 17.59 -2.97 15.73
CA SER A 26 17.89 -2.99 14.30
C SER A 26 16.63 -3.01 13.42
N ILE A 27 15.58 -3.69 13.87
CA ILE A 27 14.27 -3.72 13.18
C ILE A 27 13.63 -2.34 13.23
N ALA A 28 13.61 -1.68 14.39
CA ALA A 28 13.04 -0.35 14.53
C ALA A 28 13.81 0.69 13.71
N ILE A 29 15.15 0.63 13.72
CA ILE A 29 15.98 1.51 12.89
C ILE A 29 15.64 1.33 11.42
N LYS A 30 15.51 0.09 10.97
CA LYS A 30 15.25 -0.24 9.57
C LYS A 30 13.86 0.18 9.10
N TYR A 31 12.84 -0.07 9.89
CA TYR A 31 11.44 0.03 9.44
C TYR A 31 10.63 1.17 10.06
N LEU A 32 11.05 1.70 11.23
CA LEU A 32 10.26 2.67 11.98
C LEU A 32 10.93 4.04 12.13
N VAL A 33 12.19 4.18 11.78
CA VAL A 33 12.87 5.49 11.76
C VAL A 33 12.56 6.18 10.42
N ARG A 34 11.99 7.39 10.47
CA ARG A 34 11.52 8.12 9.27
C ARG A 34 12.58 8.34 8.19
N SER A 35 13.84 8.51 8.57
CA SER A 35 14.95 8.68 7.62
C SER A 35 15.40 7.37 6.95
N SER A 36 14.86 6.22 7.37
CA SER A 36 15.18 4.95 6.73
C SER A 36 14.55 4.85 5.34
N PRO A 37 15.30 4.41 4.30
CA PRO A 37 14.72 4.15 2.99
C PRO A 37 13.70 3.01 2.99
N GLN A 38 13.63 2.23 4.09
CA GLN A 38 12.67 1.14 4.28
C GLN A 38 11.58 1.46 5.31
N TYR A 39 11.41 2.74 5.65
CA TYR A 39 10.40 3.19 6.59
C TYR A 39 8.99 2.76 6.16
N VAL A 40 8.28 2.09 7.06
CA VAL A 40 6.89 1.61 6.86
C VAL A 40 5.93 2.16 7.92
N GLY A 41 6.36 3.10 8.75
CA GLY A 41 5.53 3.64 9.84
C GLY A 41 4.24 4.30 9.38
N HIS A 42 4.15 4.75 8.12
CA HIS A 42 2.88 5.24 7.56
C HIS A 42 1.78 4.17 7.54
N LEU A 43 2.12 2.87 7.44
CA LEU A 43 1.13 1.80 7.57
C LEU A 43 0.58 1.70 9.00
N LEU A 44 1.40 1.97 10.02
CA LEU A 44 0.93 2.03 11.41
C LEU A 44 -0.02 3.20 11.62
N LEU A 45 0.29 4.36 11.03
CA LEU A 45 -0.60 5.52 11.07
C LEU A 45 -1.91 5.27 10.32
N LEU A 46 -1.87 4.53 9.21
CA LEU A 46 -3.09 4.08 8.54
C LEU A 46 -3.94 3.20 9.46
N HIS A 47 -3.35 2.20 10.11
CA HIS A 47 -4.08 1.33 11.03
C HIS A 47 -4.65 2.09 12.23
N ASP A 48 -3.93 3.09 12.73
CA ASP A 48 -4.42 3.97 13.79
C ASP A 48 -5.63 4.78 13.31
N ALA A 49 -5.55 5.41 12.13
CA ALA A 49 -6.65 6.16 11.53
C ALA A 49 -7.90 5.27 11.27
N GLU A 50 -7.68 4.02 10.89
CA GLU A 50 -8.76 3.05 10.62
C GLU A 50 -9.27 2.31 11.88
N TRP A 51 -8.68 2.54 13.05
CA TRP A 51 -9.02 1.82 14.29
C TRP A 51 -10.51 1.86 14.63
N ASN A 52 -11.11 3.04 14.55
CA ASN A 52 -12.53 3.22 14.83
C ASN A 52 -13.43 2.55 13.79
N ASN A 53 -12.99 2.45 12.55
CA ASN A 53 -13.70 1.77 11.47
C ASN A 53 -13.71 0.25 11.73
N TRP A 54 -12.58 -0.31 12.10
CA TRP A 54 -12.49 -1.73 12.49
C TRP A 54 -13.32 -2.04 13.75
N GLY A 55 -13.45 -1.09 14.68
CA GLY A 55 -14.32 -1.21 15.86
C GLY A 55 -15.81 -1.41 15.53
N LYS A 56 -16.24 -1.02 14.32
CA LYS A 56 -17.63 -1.19 13.83
C LYS A 56 -17.85 -2.50 13.05
N LEU A 57 -16.87 -3.40 13.00
CA LEU A 57 -16.96 -4.63 12.21
C LEU A 57 -18.14 -5.51 12.66
N GLU A 58 -18.39 -5.65 13.97
CA GLU A 58 -19.52 -6.43 14.49
C GLU A 58 -20.85 -5.90 13.96
N GLU A 59 -21.05 -4.59 13.97
CA GLU A 59 -22.26 -3.95 13.46
C GLU A 59 -22.43 -4.18 11.95
N THR A 60 -21.34 -4.05 11.19
CA THR A 60 -21.32 -4.32 9.75
C THR A 60 -21.75 -5.75 9.45
N ILE A 61 -21.22 -6.73 10.17
CA ILE A 61 -21.57 -8.15 9.99
C ILE A 61 -23.02 -8.40 10.36
N ARG A 62 -23.50 -7.82 11.46
CA ARG A 62 -24.87 -8.02 11.94
C ARG A 62 -25.92 -7.43 11.01
N THR A 63 -25.64 -6.27 10.45
CA THR A 63 -26.61 -5.52 9.62
C THR A 63 -26.47 -5.77 8.13
N GLY A 64 -25.33 -6.28 7.68
CA GLY A 64 -24.98 -6.37 6.26
C GLY A 64 -24.78 -5.01 5.59
N LYS A 65 -24.70 -3.93 6.38
CA LYS A 65 -24.57 -2.56 5.85
C LYS A 65 -23.20 -2.01 6.15
N ARG A 66 -22.65 -1.22 5.22
CA ARG A 66 -21.42 -0.46 5.44
C ARG A 66 -21.65 0.55 6.58
N THR A 67 -20.81 0.49 7.61
CA THR A 67 -20.85 1.39 8.78
C THR A 67 -19.73 2.42 8.75
N VAL A 68 -18.88 2.38 7.72
CA VAL A 68 -17.76 3.30 7.52
C VAL A 68 -18.15 4.36 6.51
N ASP A 69 -18.11 5.63 6.92
CA ASP A 69 -18.53 6.74 6.08
C ASP A 69 -17.44 7.26 5.14
N ARG A 70 -16.18 7.26 5.59
CA ARG A 70 -15.05 7.80 4.83
C ARG A 70 -13.78 6.98 5.05
N HIS A 71 -12.96 6.89 4.00
CA HIS A 71 -11.63 6.28 4.05
C HIS A 71 -10.56 7.32 4.36
N VAL A 72 -9.43 6.88 4.93
CA VAL A 72 -8.27 7.73 5.20
C VAL A 72 -7.79 8.48 3.95
N PHE A 73 -7.87 7.87 2.77
CA PHE A 73 -7.52 8.52 1.50
C PHE A 73 -8.39 9.74 1.17
N GLU A 74 -9.60 9.81 1.72
CA GLU A 74 -10.51 10.95 1.58
C GLU A 74 -10.34 11.97 2.72
N THR A 75 -10.05 11.48 3.94
CA THR A 75 -9.99 12.30 5.17
C THR A 75 -8.60 12.86 5.44
N ASP A 76 -7.55 12.18 5.01
CA ASP A 76 -6.15 12.58 5.14
C ASP A 76 -5.37 12.23 3.86
N PRO A 77 -5.45 13.07 2.81
CA PRO A 77 -4.77 12.81 1.54
C PRO A 77 -3.24 12.73 1.66
N GLU A 78 -2.63 13.41 2.62
CA GLU A 78 -1.19 13.34 2.86
C GLU A 78 -0.80 11.95 3.37
N LEU A 79 -1.48 11.45 4.40
CA LEU A 79 -1.29 10.08 4.88
C LEU A 79 -1.59 9.07 3.79
N GLY A 80 -2.69 9.26 3.04
CA GLY A 80 -3.04 8.41 1.90
C GLY A 80 -1.92 8.31 0.87
N SER A 81 -1.31 9.44 0.49
CA SER A 81 -0.18 9.49 -0.44
C SER A 81 1.04 8.75 0.10
N HIS A 82 1.37 8.93 1.38
CA HIS A 82 2.47 8.21 2.02
C HIS A 82 2.21 6.70 2.09
N VAL A 83 0.98 6.29 2.38
CA VAL A 83 0.59 4.87 2.39
C VAL A 83 0.75 4.25 1.01
N LEU A 84 0.25 4.92 -0.05
CA LEU A 84 0.42 4.46 -1.43
C LEU A 84 1.89 4.29 -1.81
N ALA A 85 2.77 5.22 -1.39
CA ALA A 85 4.20 5.11 -1.64
C ALA A 85 4.83 3.88 -0.94
N VAL A 86 4.39 3.57 0.29
CA VAL A 86 4.86 2.37 1.01
C VAL A 86 4.33 1.10 0.35
N LEU A 87 3.04 1.06 -0.02
CA LEU A 87 2.43 -0.09 -0.72
C LEU A 87 3.10 -0.33 -2.07
N ASN A 88 3.40 0.74 -2.83
CA ASN A 88 4.16 0.64 -4.07
C ASN A 88 5.52 -0.04 -3.85
N ARG A 89 6.27 0.40 -2.86
CA ARG A 89 7.58 -0.20 -2.57
C ARG A 89 7.48 -1.67 -2.16
N ILE A 90 6.50 -2.04 -1.34
CA ILE A 90 6.25 -3.44 -0.96
C ILE A 90 5.88 -4.26 -2.20
N GLY A 91 4.99 -3.74 -3.03
CA GLY A 91 4.54 -4.38 -4.26
C GLY A 91 5.66 -4.55 -5.30
N GLN A 92 6.59 -3.61 -5.42
CA GLN A 92 7.76 -3.75 -6.29
C GLN A 92 8.63 -4.96 -5.93
N GLN A 93 8.71 -5.31 -4.65
CA GLN A 93 9.47 -6.48 -4.20
C GLN A 93 8.74 -7.81 -4.48
N SER A 94 7.42 -7.83 -4.34
CA SER A 94 6.60 -9.04 -4.48
C SER A 94 5.99 -9.23 -5.88
N GLY A 95 5.85 -8.16 -6.64
CA GLY A 95 5.17 -8.14 -7.94
C GLY A 95 5.73 -9.11 -8.97
N PRO A 96 7.06 -9.19 -9.18
CA PRO A 96 7.64 -10.13 -10.12
C PRO A 96 7.36 -11.61 -9.80
N ASP A 97 7.37 -11.97 -8.52
CA ASP A 97 7.06 -13.34 -8.10
C ASP A 97 5.56 -13.63 -8.22
N LEU A 98 4.72 -12.65 -7.93
CA LEU A 98 3.28 -12.75 -8.15
C LEU A 98 2.97 -12.93 -9.64
N ALA A 99 3.59 -12.14 -10.52
CA ALA A 99 3.43 -12.25 -11.96
C ALA A 99 3.74 -13.69 -12.45
N LYS A 100 4.87 -14.25 -12.03
CA LYS A 100 5.26 -15.62 -12.40
C LYS A 100 4.26 -16.68 -11.92
N ARG A 101 3.70 -16.50 -10.71
CA ARG A 101 2.71 -17.43 -10.12
C ARG A 101 1.37 -17.41 -10.87
N LEU A 102 0.94 -16.26 -11.37
CA LEU A 102 -0.32 -16.13 -12.09
C LEU A 102 -0.32 -16.72 -13.49
N LYS A 103 0.86 -17.07 -14.05
CA LYS A 103 1.00 -17.76 -15.34
C LYS A 103 0.21 -17.07 -16.45
N LEU A 104 0.45 -15.78 -16.65
CA LEU A 104 -0.25 -14.95 -17.64
C LEU A 104 0.27 -15.13 -19.08
N ALA A 105 1.11 -16.13 -19.35
CA ALA A 105 1.61 -16.42 -20.69
C ALA A 105 0.45 -16.59 -21.68
N GLY A 106 0.53 -15.91 -22.84
CA GLY A 106 -0.52 -15.89 -23.86
C GLY A 106 -1.70 -14.96 -23.54
N ARG A 107 -1.64 -14.20 -22.46
CA ARG A 107 -2.58 -13.09 -22.21
C ARG A 107 -1.99 -11.80 -22.76
N GLU A 108 -2.77 -11.08 -23.54
CA GLU A 108 -2.35 -9.84 -24.18
C GLU A 108 -2.87 -8.59 -23.46
N ARG A 109 -3.93 -8.73 -22.68
CA ARG A 109 -4.60 -7.61 -22.02
C ARG A 109 -5.00 -7.95 -20.58
N MET A 110 -4.83 -6.97 -19.69
CA MET A 110 -5.32 -7.03 -18.31
C MET A 110 -5.90 -5.68 -17.88
N CYS A 111 -6.78 -5.71 -16.90
CA CYS A 111 -7.21 -4.54 -16.16
C CYS A 111 -6.76 -4.71 -14.70
N ASP A 112 -6.08 -3.70 -14.14
CA ASP A 112 -5.71 -3.59 -12.73
C ASP A 112 -6.70 -2.62 -12.07
N LEU A 113 -7.73 -3.19 -11.44
CA LEU A 113 -8.84 -2.44 -10.85
C LEU A 113 -8.46 -1.95 -9.45
N GLY A 114 -8.44 -0.64 -9.24
CA GLY A 114 -7.90 -0.03 -8.03
C GLY A 114 -6.37 -0.20 -7.97
N GLY A 115 -5.69 -0.09 -9.11
CA GLY A 115 -4.28 -0.45 -9.25
C GLY A 115 -3.29 0.48 -8.53
N GLY A 116 -3.77 1.55 -7.89
CA GLY A 116 -2.93 2.44 -7.08
C GLY A 116 -1.78 3.03 -7.88
N ALA A 117 -0.56 2.83 -7.43
CA ALA A 117 0.65 3.28 -8.14
C ALA A 117 0.97 2.48 -9.42
N GLY A 118 0.12 1.54 -9.83
CA GLY A 118 0.35 0.69 -11.01
C GLY A 118 1.40 -0.41 -10.80
N THR A 119 1.74 -0.70 -9.56
CA THR A 119 2.85 -1.58 -9.20
C THR A 119 2.72 -2.99 -9.77
N ASN A 120 1.50 -3.57 -9.70
CA ASN A 120 1.24 -4.90 -10.27
C ASN A 120 1.24 -4.85 -11.79
N ALA A 121 0.58 -3.86 -12.39
CA ALA A 121 0.57 -3.68 -13.83
C ALA A 121 2.00 -3.55 -14.40
N ILE A 122 2.85 -2.75 -13.75
CA ILE A 122 4.27 -2.59 -14.11
C ILE A 122 5.00 -3.93 -14.01
N ALA A 123 4.91 -4.61 -12.87
CA ALA A 123 5.60 -5.88 -12.65
C ALA A 123 5.18 -6.96 -13.66
N PHE A 124 3.89 -7.01 -13.98
CA PHE A 124 3.33 -8.00 -14.91
C PHE A 124 3.75 -7.70 -16.35
N CYS A 125 3.70 -6.44 -16.78
CA CYS A 125 4.18 -6.03 -18.09
C CYS A 125 5.69 -6.22 -18.25
N GLN A 126 6.48 -6.11 -17.19
CA GLN A 126 7.91 -6.41 -17.23
C GLN A 126 8.20 -7.91 -17.39
N VAL A 127 7.40 -8.78 -16.75
CA VAL A 127 7.55 -10.26 -16.85
C VAL A 127 6.99 -10.80 -18.17
N TYR A 128 5.92 -10.20 -18.69
CA TYR A 128 5.23 -10.61 -19.93
C TYR A 128 5.31 -9.51 -20.98
N PRO A 129 6.24 -9.61 -21.96
CA PRO A 129 6.50 -8.54 -22.94
C PRO A 129 5.30 -8.17 -23.82
N ASP A 130 4.43 -9.15 -24.11
CA ASP A 130 3.25 -8.93 -24.98
C ASP A 130 2.01 -8.44 -24.21
N LEU A 131 2.10 -8.36 -22.87
CA LEU A 131 1.00 -7.94 -22.02
C LEU A 131 0.85 -6.40 -22.04
N HIS A 132 -0.38 -5.95 -22.27
CA HIS A 132 -0.81 -4.57 -22.10
C HIS A 132 -1.75 -4.48 -20.89
N ALA A 133 -1.60 -3.45 -20.08
CA ALA A 133 -2.41 -3.25 -18.90
C ALA A 133 -3.21 -1.95 -18.98
N THR A 134 -4.42 -1.96 -18.42
CA THR A 134 -5.15 -0.75 -18.08
C THR A 134 -5.21 -0.65 -16.55
N VAL A 135 -4.69 0.44 -16.00
CA VAL A 135 -4.85 0.74 -14.58
C VAL A 135 -6.08 1.63 -14.43
N PHE A 136 -7.10 1.11 -13.74
CA PHE A 136 -8.31 1.83 -13.41
C PHE A 136 -8.24 2.28 -11.94
N ASP A 137 -8.28 3.58 -11.70
CA ASP A 137 -8.26 4.14 -10.34
C ASP A 137 -8.80 5.57 -10.33
N LEU A 138 -8.95 6.15 -9.14
CA LEU A 138 -9.38 7.53 -8.97
C LEU A 138 -8.39 8.50 -9.64
N PRO A 139 -8.88 9.62 -10.23
CA PRO A 139 -8.04 10.58 -10.95
C PRO A 139 -6.83 11.06 -10.13
N GLU A 140 -7.01 11.27 -8.83
CA GLU A 140 -5.93 11.74 -7.95
C GLU A 140 -4.84 10.67 -7.76
N THR A 141 -5.24 9.39 -7.64
CA THR A 141 -4.32 8.25 -7.54
C THR A 141 -3.50 8.10 -8.82
N LEU A 142 -4.14 8.27 -9.98
CA LEU A 142 -3.49 8.11 -11.28
C LEU A 142 -2.37 9.12 -11.54
N LYS A 143 -2.31 10.24 -10.84
CA LYS A 143 -1.16 11.15 -10.89
C LYS A 143 0.14 10.52 -10.39
N LEU A 144 0.04 9.64 -9.39
CA LEU A 144 1.18 8.84 -8.94
C LEU A 144 1.48 7.73 -9.95
N THR A 145 0.45 7.05 -10.46
CA THR A 145 0.58 5.96 -11.44
C THR A 145 1.29 6.43 -12.70
N GLU A 146 0.95 7.60 -13.21
CA GLU A 146 1.60 8.19 -14.39
C GLU A 146 3.13 8.32 -14.20
N ARG A 147 3.55 8.80 -13.03
CA ARG A 147 4.98 8.93 -12.71
C ARG A 147 5.68 7.58 -12.64
N THR A 148 5.09 6.61 -11.94
CA THR A 148 5.69 5.27 -11.76
C THR A 148 5.74 4.50 -13.08
N VAL A 149 4.73 4.60 -13.93
CA VAL A 149 4.69 3.99 -15.27
C VAL A 149 5.78 4.61 -16.16
N LYS A 150 5.94 5.94 -16.12
CA LYS A 150 6.98 6.66 -16.86
C LYS A 150 8.38 6.29 -16.37
N GLU A 151 8.60 6.22 -15.07
CA GLU A 151 9.86 5.78 -14.47
C GLU A 151 10.22 4.34 -14.88
N ALA A 152 9.20 3.50 -15.11
CA ALA A 152 9.37 2.13 -15.59
C ALA A 152 9.55 2.03 -17.13
N GLY A 153 9.34 3.10 -17.89
CA GLY A 153 9.41 3.10 -19.35
C GLY A 153 8.31 2.28 -20.03
N LEU A 154 7.10 2.25 -19.43
CA LEU A 154 6.00 1.37 -19.85
C LEU A 154 4.77 2.14 -20.38
N GLU A 155 4.91 3.44 -20.72
CA GLU A 155 3.81 4.29 -21.19
C GLU A 155 3.12 3.75 -22.45
N SER A 156 3.84 3.03 -23.30
CA SER A 156 3.28 2.42 -24.51
C SER A 156 2.46 1.15 -24.25
N ARG A 157 2.59 0.56 -23.07
CA ARG A 157 1.92 -0.70 -22.69
C ARG A 157 0.96 -0.60 -21.51
N ILE A 158 1.01 0.50 -20.78
CA ILE A 158 0.12 0.72 -19.62
C ILE A 158 -0.71 1.97 -19.87
N THR A 159 -2.02 1.79 -20.00
CA THR A 159 -3.01 2.86 -20.15
C THR A 159 -3.61 3.19 -18.79
N LEU A 160 -3.83 4.47 -18.50
CA LEU A 160 -4.49 4.93 -17.29
C LEU A 160 -5.94 5.28 -17.60
N HIS A 161 -6.86 4.71 -16.82
CA HIS A 161 -8.30 4.97 -16.97
C HIS A 161 -8.85 5.55 -15.65
N PRO A 162 -9.20 6.84 -15.61
CA PRO A 162 -9.76 7.45 -14.42
C PRO A 162 -11.20 7.02 -14.20
N GLY A 163 -11.55 6.67 -12.96
CA GLY A 163 -12.92 6.34 -12.59
C GLY A 163 -13.02 5.82 -11.15
N ASP A 164 -14.26 5.75 -10.67
CA ASP A 164 -14.63 5.13 -9.40
C ASP A 164 -15.42 3.84 -9.69
N PHE A 165 -14.81 2.69 -9.46
CA PHE A 165 -15.44 1.38 -9.71
C PHE A 165 -16.70 1.11 -8.88
N ASN A 166 -17.02 1.96 -7.88
CA ASN A 166 -18.28 1.90 -7.16
C ASN A 166 -19.41 2.66 -7.87
N ARG A 167 -19.10 3.48 -8.87
CA ARG A 167 -20.03 4.41 -9.52
C ARG A 167 -20.01 4.33 -11.04
N ASP A 168 -18.82 4.12 -11.60
CA ASP A 168 -18.61 4.16 -13.03
C ASP A 168 -18.65 2.75 -13.64
N PRO A 169 -19.15 2.59 -14.86
CA PRO A 169 -19.08 1.33 -15.59
C PRO A 169 -17.63 0.98 -15.91
N LEU A 170 -17.32 -0.31 -15.86
CA LEU A 170 -16.00 -0.86 -16.22
C LEU A 170 -15.92 -1.13 -17.71
#